data_4dab0d9327e7e46c9dabcff291ea85a3
#
_entry.id   4dab0d9327e7e46c9dabcff291ea85a3
#
_cell.length_a   1.000
_cell.length_b   1.000
_cell.length_c   1.000
_cell.angle_alpha   90.00
_cell.angle_beta   90.00
_cell.angle_gamma   90.00
#
_symmetry.space_group_name_H-M   'P 1'
#
loop_
_entity.id
_entity.type
_entity.pdbx_description
1 polymer ?
#
loop_
_entity_poly.entity_id
_entity_poly.type
_entity_poly.pdbx_seq_one_letter_code
_entity_poly.pdbx_strand_id
1 'polypeptide(L)'
;MVSLLGFSAVRRPTQARRNARSKTGASIGRMIDSNSPQDVSGAPVSLSNARAAEGVDAACGQPCASGQAPTAAPAADARRFGGIARLYGEDAASRLTQSRVVVVGIGGVGSWVAEALARSGVGALRLIDLDVIAESNINRQVHAIEPELGRAKVEAMAARIGLIAPACRVEAVDAFLDADNCARLVEGADAVIDCIDDVKAKTALIAHCVRQSLPLVVCGGAGGKRDATRLRRDDLALVRNDPLLAKVRARLRKDYGFPAGVAKGKPKRLRVDCVYIDEAPAPAPTTCAPGAALACAGYGSAMHMTASLGLMAVGLVLERMSQDGVGS
;
A
#
# COMPACT_ATOMS: atom_id res chain seq x y z
N MET A 1 -31.42 55.89 -28.81
CA MET A 1 -32.53 55.78 -27.87
C MET A 1 -32.08 54.78 -26.80
N VAL A 2 -31.49 55.19 -25.67
CA VAL A 2 -32.16 55.44 -24.38
C VAL A 2 -32.75 54.14 -23.84
N SER A 3 -32.31 53.53 -22.72
CA SER A 3 -32.18 53.97 -21.33
C SER A 3 -31.53 52.81 -20.53
N LEU A 4 -30.50 52.85 -19.79
CA LEU A 4 -30.24 53.30 -18.39
C LEU A 4 -31.20 52.73 -17.30
N LEU A 5 -30.54 52.29 -16.24
CA LEU A 5 -30.93 52.06 -14.83
C LEU A 5 -30.97 50.55 -14.43
N GLY A 6 -30.37 50.08 -13.34
CA GLY A 6 -29.93 50.79 -12.17
C GLY A 6 -29.14 49.87 -11.19
N PHE A 7 -28.24 50.46 -10.51
CA PHE A 7 -27.48 49.98 -9.38
C PHE A 7 -28.34 49.63 -8.14
N SER A 8 -28.05 48.55 -7.47
CA SER A 8 -28.36 48.44 -6.04
C SER A 8 -27.25 47.73 -5.28
N ALA A 9 -26.57 48.51 -4.47
CA ALA A 9 -25.57 48.10 -3.51
C ALA A 9 -26.26 47.62 -2.23
N VAL A 10 -25.93 46.47 -1.72
CA VAL A 10 -26.28 46.02 -0.38
C VAL A 10 -25.05 45.95 0.50
N ARG A 11 -25.13 46.70 1.59
CA ARG A 11 -24.12 47.01 2.61
C ARG A 11 -23.79 45.79 3.48
N ARG A 12 -22.52 45.69 3.88
CA ARG A 12 -22.04 44.85 5.00
C ARG A 12 -22.45 45.45 6.34
N PRO A 13 -22.74 44.64 7.38
CA PRO A 13 -22.71 45.14 8.76
C PRO A 13 -21.38 44.82 9.42
N THR A 14 -20.91 45.83 10.14
CA THR A 14 -19.68 45.93 10.93
C THR A 14 -19.77 45.19 12.26
N GLN A 15 -18.60 44.79 12.72
CA GLN A 15 -18.27 44.24 14.05
C GLN A 15 -18.80 45.06 15.23
N ALA A 16 -19.19 44.37 16.27
CA ALA A 16 -19.21 44.89 17.63
C ALA A 16 -18.52 43.91 18.59
N ARG A 17 -17.40 44.37 19.14
CA ARG A 17 -16.69 43.77 20.28
C ARG A 17 -17.56 43.90 21.54
N ARG A 18 -17.60 42.87 22.39
CA ARG A 18 -17.80 43.01 23.84
C ARG A 18 -16.92 42.06 24.62
N ASN A 19 -15.99 42.67 25.36
CA ASN A 19 -15.29 42.09 26.49
C ASN A 19 -16.26 41.95 27.69
N ALA A 20 -16.21 40.82 28.37
CA ALA A 20 -16.60 40.74 29.77
C ALA A 20 -15.70 39.76 30.51
N ARG A 21 -14.88 40.30 31.41
CA ARG A 21 -14.17 39.57 32.47
C ARG A 21 -15.19 39.22 33.57
N SER A 22 -15.14 38.02 34.12
CA SER A 22 -15.44 37.84 35.54
C SER A 22 -14.57 36.72 36.10
N LYS A 23 -13.90 37.10 37.18
CA LYS A 23 -13.15 36.22 38.10
C LYS A 23 -14.15 35.58 39.05
N THR A 24 -14.03 34.30 39.33
CA THR A 24 -14.29 33.77 40.67
C THR A 24 -13.46 32.49 40.83
N GLY A 25 -12.60 32.50 41.82
CA GLY A 25 -11.85 31.37 42.27
C GLY A 25 -12.70 30.54 43.24
N ALA A 26 -12.46 29.24 43.24
CA ALA A 26 -12.76 28.38 44.36
C ALA A 26 -11.68 27.30 44.47
N SER A 27 -10.94 27.36 45.55
CA SER A 27 -9.99 26.41 46.06
C SER A 27 -10.74 25.22 46.66
N ILE A 28 -10.40 23.98 46.27
CA ILE A 28 -10.72 22.78 47.06
C ILE A 28 -9.53 21.87 46.95
N GLY A 29 -8.78 21.71 47.96
CA GLY A 29 -8.64 20.63 48.92
C GLY A 29 -7.84 19.45 48.38
N ARG A 30 -6.56 19.37 48.80
CA ARG A 30 -5.73 18.16 48.74
C ARG A 30 -6.40 17.00 49.50
N MET A 31 -6.50 15.83 48.89
CA MET A 31 -6.50 14.60 49.60
C MET A 31 -5.41 13.71 49.01
N ILE A 32 -4.42 13.45 49.83
CA ILE A 32 -3.33 12.52 49.65
C ILE A 32 -3.89 11.14 50.03
N ASP A 33 -3.89 10.16 49.16
CA ASP A 33 -3.96 8.78 49.58
C ASP A 33 -2.80 8.01 48.97
N SER A 34 -1.97 7.55 49.89
CA SER A 34 -0.82 6.70 49.75
C SER A 34 -1.29 5.27 49.44
N ASN A 35 -0.91 4.71 48.30
CA ASN A 35 -0.90 3.27 48.14
C ASN A 35 0.40 2.82 47.47
N SER A 36 1.25 2.21 48.26
CA SER A 36 2.52 1.63 47.89
C SER A 36 2.31 0.39 47.01
N PRO A 37 3.17 0.13 46.01
CA PRO A 37 3.12 -1.10 45.24
C PRO A 37 3.66 -2.27 46.09
N GLN A 38 2.88 -3.35 46.18
CA GLN A 38 3.32 -4.61 46.74
C GLN A 38 4.22 -5.33 45.72
N ASP A 39 5.41 -5.66 46.19
CA ASP A 39 6.36 -6.59 45.59
C ASP A 39 5.70 -7.96 45.35
N VAL A 40 5.67 -8.39 44.10
CA VAL A 40 5.39 -9.78 43.75
C VAL A 40 6.66 -10.37 43.12
N SER A 41 7.51 -10.91 43.95
CA SER A 41 8.61 -11.79 43.57
C SER A 41 8.05 -13.11 43.03
N GLY A 42 8.03 -13.29 41.74
CA GLY A 42 7.74 -14.56 41.06
C GLY A 42 9.02 -15.20 40.54
N ALA A 43 9.37 -16.33 41.08
CA ALA A 43 10.54 -17.13 40.77
C ALA A 43 10.58 -17.61 39.30
N PRO A 44 11.78 -17.86 38.73
CA PRO A 44 11.92 -18.34 37.34
C PRO A 44 11.51 -19.81 37.23
N VAL A 45 10.65 -20.12 36.28
CA VAL A 45 10.30 -21.49 35.89
C VAL A 45 11.43 -22.08 35.06
N SER A 46 12.17 -22.99 35.66
CA SER A 46 13.17 -23.84 35.03
C SER A 46 12.49 -24.89 34.13
N LEU A 47 12.72 -24.87 32.84
CA LEU A 47 12.41 -25.96 31.91
C LEU A 47 13.68 -26.78 31.69
N SER A 48 13.93 -27.75 32.55
CA SER A 48 14.84 -28.85 32.30
C SER A 48 14.03 -30.09 31.91
N ASN A 49 14.13 -30.53 30.66
CA ASN A 49 13.95 -31.94 30.33
C ASN A 49 14.77 -32.27 29.07
N ALA A 50 16.05 -32.57 29.33
CA ALA A 50 16.87 -33.35 28.44
C ALA A 50 16.56 -34.83 28.69
N ARG A 51 16.07 -35.56 27.71
CA ARG A 51 16.16 -37.02 27.66
C ARG A 51 17.02 -37.40 26.49
N ALA A 52 18.19 -37.89 26.79
CA ALA A 52 19.04 -38.65 25.90
C ALA A 52 18.33 -39.97 25.55
N ALA A 53 18.37 -40.35 24.29
CA ALA A 53 18.18 -41.71 23.84
C ALA A 53 19.34 -42.07 22.92
N GLU A 54 20.01 -43.13 23.34
CA GLU A 54 21.20 -43.72 22.74
C GLU A 54 20.92 -44.38 21.40
N GLY A 55 21.99 -44.57 20.66
CA GLY A 55 22.10 -44.99 19.28
C GLY A 55 21.51 -46.31 18.91
N VAL A 56 21.30 -46.47 17.63
CA VAL A 56 21.34 -47.74 16.87
C VAL A 56 22.00 -47.53 15.51
N ASP A 57 22.77 -48.51 15.16
CA ASP A 57 23.80 -48.62 14.15
C ASP A 57 23.41 -48.33 12.67
N ALA A 58 24.49 -48.13 11.93
CA ALA A 58 24.59 -48.00 10.47
C ALA A 58 24.13 -49.25 9.72
N ALA A 59 23.40 -49.06 8.64
CA ALA A 59 23.48 -49.90 7.46
C ALA A 59 22.94 -49.25 6.18
N CYS A 60 23.77 -49.27 5.17
CA CYS A 60 23.53 -49.47 3.75
C CYS A 60 22.94 -48.31 2.92
N GLY A 61 23.80 -47.82 2.06
CA GLY A 61 23.50 -46.87 1.00
C GLY A 61 22.61 -47.40 -0.10
N GLN A 62 21.74 -46.53 -0.54
CA GLN A 62 21.25 -46.49 -1.93
C GLN A 62 21.09 -45.03 -2.35
N PRO A 63 21.36 -44.65 -3.63
CA PRO A 63 21.24 -43.28 -4.06
C PRO A 63 19.75 -42.90 -4.23
N CYS A 64 19.29 -41.97 -3.45
CA CYS A 64 17.95 -41.43 -3.62
C CYS A 64 17.84 -40.63 -4.91
N ALA A 65 16.92 -41.07 -5.74
CA ALA A 65 16.45 -40.46 -6.98
C ALA A 65 15.95 -39.01 -6.74
N SER A 66 16.26 -38.19 -7.73
CA SER A 66 15.63 -36.95 -8.17
C SER A 66 14.57 -36.34 -7.23
N GLY A 67 14.92 -35.21 -6.59
CA GLY A 67 14.03 -34.39 -5.79
C GLY A 67 12.86 -33.83 -6.58
N GLN A 68 11.69 -34.39 -6.36
CA GLN A 68 10.44 -33.66 -6.58
C GLN A 68 10.24 -32.70 -5.41
N ALA A 69 10.10 -31.41 -5.72
CA ALA A 69 9.68 -30.42 -4.74
C ALA A 69 8.35 -30.86 -4.10
N PRO A 70 8.16 -30.64 -2.79
CA PRO A 70 6.92 -31.04 -2.14
C PRO A 70 5.77 -30.28 -2.76
N THR A 71 4.89 -30.98 -3.48
CA THR A 71 3.57 -30.45 -3.88
C THR A 71 2.78 -30.24 -2.60
N ALA A 72 2.68 -29.00 -2.14
CA ALA A 72 1.85 -28.64 -1.01
C ALA A 72 0.42 -29.09 -1.27
N ALA A 73 -0.16 -29.78 -0.33
CA ALA A 73 -1.40 -30.52 -0.49
C ALA A 73 -2.56 -29.60 -0.90
N PRO A 74 -3.30 -29.89 -1.98
CA PRO A 74 -4.43 -29.09 -2.47
C PRO A 74 -5.53 -28.84 -1.40
N ALA A 75 -5.66 -29.74 -0.43
CA ALA A 75 -6.62 -29.62 0.68
C ALA A 75 -6.29 -28.52 1.71
N ALA A 76 -5.03 -28.10 1.85
CA ALA A 76 -4.67 -27.01 2.79
C ALA A 76 -4.98 -25.65 2.19
N ASP A 77 -4.76 -25.45 0.91
CA ASP A 77 -5.07 -24.20 0.21
C ASP A 77 -6.57 -24.03 -0.01
N ALA A 78 -7.33 -25.08 -0.25
CA ALA A 78 -8.80 -25.04 -0.31
C ALA A 78 -9.42 -24.55 1.01
N ARG A 79 -8.89 -24.96 2.18
CA ARG A 79 -9.34 -24.44 3.48
C ARG A 79 -8.91 -22.99 3.70
N ARG A 80 -7.73 -22.62 3.24
CA ARG A 80 -7.14 -21.28 3.42
C ARG A 80 -7.82 -20.24 2.54
N PHE A 81 -8.06 -20.56 1.27
CA PHE A 81 -8.56 -19.64 0.25
C PHE A 81 -9.96 -19.96 -0.30
N GLY A 82 -10.67 -20.92 0.30
CA GLY A 82 -12.02 -21.30 -0.14
C GLY A 82 -13.05 -20.16 -0.07
N GLY A 83 -12.79 -19.11 0.73
CA GLY A 83 -13.56 -17.87 0.70
C GLY A 83 -13.44 -17.12 -0.62
N ILE A 84 -12.26 -17.12 -1.23
CA ILE A 84 -11.99 -16.49 -2.53
C ILE A 84 -12.71 -17.26 -3.64
N ALA A 85 -12.65 -18.59 -3.63
CA ALA A 85 -13.35 -19.42 -4.59
C ALA A 85 -14.88 -19.23 -4.52
N ARG A 86 -15.44 -19.10 -3.32
CA ARG A 86 -16.88 -18.81 -3.16
C ARG A 86 -17.27 -17.41 -3.63
N LEU A 87 -16.37 -16.43 -3.54
CA LEU A 87 -16.63 -15.05 -3.93
C LEU A 87 -16.49 -14.82 -5.44
N TYR A 88 -15.42 -15.37 -6.05
CA TYR A 88 -15.04 -15.11 -7.45
C TYR A 88 -15.31 -16.29 -8.38
N GLY A 89 -15.64 -17.48 -7.85
CA GLY A 89 -15.75 -18.74 -8.59
C GLY A 89 -14.45 -19.56 -8.58
N GLU A 90 -14.57 -20.86 -8.75
CA GLU A 90 -13.44 -21.82 -8.72
C GLU A 90 -12.43 -21.55 -9.86
N ASP A 91 -12.92 -21.25 -11.07
CA ASP A 91 -12.06 -20.93 -12.21
C ASP A 91 -11.24 -19.65 -11.97
N ALA A 92 -11.84 -18.62 -11.39
CA ALA A 92 -11.15 -17.40 -11.02
C ALA A 92 -10.11 -17.65 -9.92
N ALA A 93 -10.46 -18.43 -8.91
CA ALA A 93 -9.52 -18.81 -7.85
C ALA A 93 -8.33 -19.61 -8.42
N SER A 94 -8.58 -20.53 -9.37
CA SER A 94 -7.53 -21.27 -10.07
C SER A 94 -6.61 -20.35 -10.87
N ARG A 95 -7.16 -19.36 -11.60
CA ARG A 95 -6.35 -18.36 -12.31
C ARG A 95 -5.48 -17.53 -11.35
N LEU A 96 -6.02 -17.10 -10.21
CA LEU A 96 -5.25 -16.37 -9.20
C LEU A 96 -4.08 -17.19 -8.67
N THR A 97 -4.24 -18.48 -8.42
CA THR A 97 -3.15 -19.35 -7.95
C THR A 97 -2.07 -19.58 -9.00
N GLN A 98 -2.36 -19.36 -10.27
CA GLN A 98 -1.40 -19.49 -11.38
C GLN A 98 -0.75 -18.15 -11.74
N SER A 99 -1.30 -17.05 -11.28
CA SER A 99 -0.88 -15.71 -11.69
C SER A 99 0.33 -15.19 -10.91
N ARG A 100 1.04 -14.26 -11.57
CA ARG A 100 2.15 -13.48 -11.02
C ARG A 100 1.78 -12.01 -10.99
N VAL A 101 1.77 -11.42 -9.80
CA VAL A 101 1.57 -9.97 -9.62
C VAL A 101 2.87 -9.31 -9.15
N VAL A 102 3.24 -8.20 -9.80
CA VAL A 102 4.39 -7.38 -9.40
C VAL A 102 3.88 -6.20 -8.58
N VAL A 103 4.47 -6.01 -7.40
CA VAL A 103 4.20 -4.86 -6.52
C VAL A 103 5.45 -4.01 -6.45
N VAL A 104 5.35 -2.75 -6.89
CA VAL A 104 6.49 -1.82 -6.91
C VAL A 104 6.29 -0.77 -5.84
N GLY A 105 7.25 -0.69 -4.92
CA GLY A 105 7.16 0.11 -3.70
C GLY A 105 6.46 -0.64 -2.56
N ILE A 106 7.23 -1.12 -1.57
CA ILE A 106 6.73 -1.88 -0.40
C ILE A 106 6.64 -0.97 0.84
N GLY A 107 6.21 0.25 0.61
CA GLY A 107 5.98 1.25 1.66
C GLY A 107 4.58 1.14 2.31
N GLY A 108 4.03 2.29 2.71
CA GLY A 108 2.74 2.39 3.40
C GLY A 108 1.56 1.80 2.63
N VAL A 109 1.55 1.89 1.29
CA VAL A 109 0.50 1.33 0.43
C VAL A 109 0.86 -0.09 0.00
N GLY A 110 2.07 -0.28 -0.56
CA GLY A 110 2.44 -1.55 -1.19
C GLY A 110 2.61 -2.70 -0.20
N SER A 111 2.94 -2.46 1.05
CA SER A 111 2.99 -3.52 2.07
C SER A 111 1.60 -4.14 2.32
N TRP A 112 0.54 -3.32 2.33
CA TRP A 112 -0.84 -3.80 2.43
C TRP A 112 -1.33 -4.45 1.13
N VAL A 113 -0.87 -3.97 -0.03
CA VAL A 113 -1.11 -4.62 -1.32
C VAL A 113 -0.53 -6.03 -1.31
N ALA A 114 0.73 -6.21 -0.95
CA ALA A 114 1.38 -7.51 -0.90
C ALA A 114 0.70 -8.47 0.10
N GLU A 115 0.34 -7.98 1.29
CA GLU A 115 -0.44 -8.71 2.29
C GLU A 115 -1.78 -9.20 1.72
N ALA A 116 -2.53 -8.31 1.08
CA ALA A 116 -3.86 -8.62 0.56
C ALA A 116 -3.82 -9.60 -0.62
N LEU A 117 -2.86 -9.47 -1.53
CA LEU A 117 -2.65 -10.42 -2.63
C LEU A 117 -2.32 -11.82 -2.12
N ALA A 118 -1.42 -11.93 -1.12
CA ALA A 118 -1.10 -13.20 -0.49
C ALA A 118 -2.33 -13.84 0.17
N ARG A 119 -3.14 -13.05 0.88
CA ARG A 119 -4.40 -13.50 1.50
C ARG A 119 -5.50 -13.83 0.50
N SER A 120 -5.34 -13.40 -0.75
CA SER A 120 -6.27 -13.71 -1.85
C SER A 120 -5.85 -14.93 -2.67
N GLY A 121 -4.76 -15.60 -2.30
CA GLY A 121 -4.31 -16.83 -2.96
C GLY A 121 -3.59 -16.60 -4.30
N VAL A 122 -3.02 -15.41 -4.52
CA VAL A 122 -2.16 -15.17 -5.71
C VAL A 122 -0.92 -16.07 -5.64
N GLY A 123 -0.64 -16.80 -6.72
CA GLY A 123 0.38 -17.86 -6.72
C GLY A 123 1.82 -17.39 -6.78
N ALA A 124 2.08 -16.17 -7.31
CA ALA A 124 3.42 -15.60 -7.31
C ALA A 124 3.39 -14.09 -7.14
N LEU A 125 4.30 -13.59 -6.31
CA LEU A 125 4.48 -12.15 -6.07
C LEU A 125 5.94 -11.78 -6.30
N ARG A 126 6.18 -10.72 -7.08
CA ARG A 126 7.48 -10.06 -7.13
C ARG A 126 7.35 -8.73 -6.41
N LEU A 127 8.18 -8.54 -5.38
CA LEU A 127 8.19 -7.34 -4.52
C LEU A 127 9.44 -6.54 -4.83
N ILE A 128 9.28 -5.26 -5.20
CA ILE A 128 10.40 -4.40 -5.61
C ILE A 128 10.43 -3.17 -4.70
N ASP A 129 11.50 -3.01 -3.94
CA ASP A 129 11.79 -1.86 -3.08
C ASP A 129 13.26 -1.93 -2.65
N LEU A 130 13.94 -0.81 -2.49
CA LEU A 130 15.35 -0.74 -2.06
C LEU A 130 15.50 -0.34 -0.58
N ASP A 131 14.44 0.11 0.05
CA ASP A 131 14.51 0.65 1.40
C ASP A 131 14.59 -0.44 2.49
N VAL A 132 15.11 -0.04 3.63
CA VAL A 132 15.01 -0.78 4.89
C VAL A 132 13.84 -0.28 5.74
N ILE A 133 13.42 -1.09 6.70
CA ILE A 133 12.38 -0.75 7.65
C ILE A 133 12.96 0.23 8.68
N ALA A 134 12.30 1.38 8.83
CA ALA A 134 12.62 2.38 9.83
C ALA A 134 11.50 2.48 10.88
N GLU A 135 11.84 2.92 12.08
CA GLU A 135 10.88 3.16 13.18
C GLU A 135 9.70 4.05 12.75
N SER A 136 9.98 5.10 11.97
CA SER A 136 8.97 6.00 11.42
C SER A 136 7.99 5.33 10.43
N ASN A 137 8.19 4.07 10.07
CA ASN A 137 7.31 3.30 9.21
C ASN A 137 6.23 2.54 9.99
N ILE A 138 6.41 2.33 11.29
CA ILE A 138 5.54 1.52 12.16
C ILE A 138 4.06 1.96 12.08
N ASN A 139 3.81 3.25 11.96
CA ASN A 139 2.46 3.81 11.94
C ASN A 139 1.62 3.46 10.69
N ARG A 140 2.23 2.85 9.62
CA ARG A 140 1.52 2.64 8.36
C ARG A 140 1.97 1.46 7.49
N GLN A 141 3.09 0.81 7.79
CA GLN A 141 3.60 -0.33 7.01
C GLN A 141 3.40 -1.63 7.80
N VAL A 142 2.76 -2.63 7.22
CA VAL A 142 2.34 -3.85 7.94
C VAL A 142 3.48 -4.72 8.43
N HIS A 143 4.62 -4.69 7.76
CA HIS A 143 5.84 -5.43 8.14
C HIS A 143 6.74 -4.64 9.08
N ALA A 144 6.46 -3.34 9.29
CA ALA A 144 7.26 -2.52 10.20
C ALA A 144 6.85 -2.79 11.65
N ILE A 145 7.57 -3.71 12.28
CA ILE A 145 7.47 -4.09 13.69
C ILE A 145 8.87 -4.08 14.30
N GLU A 146 8.95 -3.98 15.62
CA GLU A 146 10.21 -3.82 16.36
C GLU A 146 11.31 -4.82 15.94
N PRO A 147 11.06 -6.14 15.82
CA PRO A 147 12.09 -7.11 15.44
C PRO A 147 12.57 -7.00 13.99
N GLU A 148 11.87 -6.26 13.14
CA GLU A 148 12.18 -6.13 11.72
C GLU A 148 12.88 -4.80 11.35
N LEU A 149 13.14 -3.93 12.33
CA LEU A 149 13.82 -2.66 12.10
C LEU A 149 15.21 -2.87 11.50
N GLY A 150 15.53 -2.12 10.45
CA GLY A 150 16.79 -2.21 9.72
C GLY A 150 16.84 -3.30 8.64
N ARG A 151 15.88 -4.22 8.59
CA ARG A 151 15.80 -5.25 7.56
C ARG A 151 15.26 -4.68 6.25
N ALA A 152 15.68 -5.23 5.09
CA ALA A 152 15.13 -4.87 3.79
C ALA A 152 13.62 -5.12 3.76
N LYS A 153 12.83 -4.13 3.30
CA LYS A 153 11.36 -4.22 3.28
C LYS A 153 10.85 -5.42 2.49
N VAL A 154 11.46 -5.71 1.34
CA VAL A 154 11.08 -6.83 0.48
C VAL A 154 11.32 -8.18 1.15
N GLU A 155 12.40 -8.32 1.93
CA GLU A 155 12.71 -9.57 2.65
C GLU A 155 11.77 -9.80 3.83
N ALA A 156 11.52 -8.76 4.64
CA ALA A 156 10.59 -8.84 5.76
C ALA A 156 9.17 -9.16 5.27
N MET A 157 8.76 -8.56 4.15
CA MET A 157 7.45 -8.83 3.55
C MET A 157 7.38 -10.24 2.95
N ALA A 158 8.44 -10.73 2.31
CA ALA A 158 8.50 -12.10 1.78
C ALA A 158 8.38 -13.14 2.91
N ALA A 159 9.11 -12.94 4.02
CA ALA A 159 9.01 -13.80 5.19
C ALA A 159 7.58 -13.82 5.75
N ARG A 160 6.95 -12.66 5.86
CA ARG A 160 5.56 -12.53 6.31
C ARG A 160 4.58 -13.25 5.38
N ILE A 161 4.72 -13.12 4.07
CA ILE A 161 3.90 -13.81 3.08
C ILE A 161 4.05 -15.33 3.21
N GLY A 162 5.27 -15.83 3.45
CA GLY A 162 5.51 -17.26 3.69
C GLY A 162 4.72 -17.84 4.86
N LEU A 163 4.42 -17.02 5.89
CA LEU A 163 3.56 -17.42 7.01
C LEU A 163 2.06 -17.39 6.66
N ILE A 164 1.65 -16.55 5.71
CA ILE A 164 0.25 -16.39 5.28
C ILE A 164 -0.10 -17.43 4.20
N ALA A 165 0.72 -17.51 3.18
CA ALA A 165 0.53 -18.31 1.98
C ALA A 165 1.82 -19.07 1.62
N PRO A 166 2.15 -20.18 2.30
CA PRO A 166 3.41 -20.91 2.08
C PRO A 166 3.61 -21.42 0.66
N ALA A 167 2.54 -21.63 -0.11
CA ALA A 167 2.60 -22.02 -1.52
C ALA A 167 2.86 -20.85 -2.48
N CYS A 168 2.72 -19.60 -2.03
CA CYS A 168 3.00 -18.42 -2.83
C CYS A 168 4.51 -18.27 -3.09
N ARG A 169 4.90 -18.19 -4.34
CA ARG A 169 6.31 -17.94 -4.73
C ARG A 169 6.58 -16.45 -4.63
N VAL A 170 7.45 -16.06 -3.71
CA VAL A 170 7.81 -14.65 -3.51
C VAL A 170 9.23 -14.40 -4.00
N GLU A 171 9.36 -13.47 -4.93
CA GLU A 171 10.63 -12.96 -5.41
C GLU A 171 10.85 -11.57 -4.77
N ALA A 172 11.75 -11.49 -3.81
CA ALA A 172 12.15 -10.25 -3.16
C ALA A 172 13.27 -9.59 -3.97
N VAL A 173 13.00 -8.42 -4.53
CA VAL A 173 13.95 -7.68 -5.37
C VAL A 173 14.33 -6.40 -4.64
N ASP A 174 15.52 -6.42 -4.05
CA ASP A 174 16.13 -5.26 -3.37
C ASP A 174 16.77 -4.35 -4.42
N ALA A 175 15.96 -3.54 -5.08
CA ALA A 175 16.39 -2.67 -6.16
C ALA A 175 15.48 -1.44 -6.30
N PHE A 176 16.07 -0.34 -6.73
CA PHE A 176 15.33 0.83 -7.18
C PHE A 176 14.83 0.62 -8.62
N LEU A 177 13.58 0.95 -8.90
CA LEU A 177 13.03 0.90 -10.25
C LEU A 177 13.27 2.23 -10.97
N ASP A 178 13.79 2.16 -12.19
CA ASP A 178 13.99 3.29 -13.10
C ASP A 178 13.61 2.95 -14.54
N ALA A 179 13.90 3.87 -15.48
CA ALA A 179 13.56 3.68 -16.89
C ALA A 179 14.39 2.57 -17.58
N ASP A 180 15.61 2.33 -17.09
CA ASP A 180 16.56 1.40 -17.72
C ASP A 180 16.29 -0.04 -17.31
N ASN A 181 15.79 -0.25 -16.09
CA ASN A 181 15.56 -1.59 -15.54
C ASN A 181 14.08 -2.01 -15.45
N CYS A 182 13.13 -1.08 -15.65
CA CYS A 182 11.72 -1.36 -15.42
C CYS A 182 11.19 -2.52 -16.30
N ALA A 183 11.61 -2.62 -17.55
CA ALA A 183 11.21 -3.71 -18.45
C ALA A 183 11.54 -5.08 -17.86
N ARG A 184 12.77 -5.28 -17.39
CA ARG A 184 13.25 -6.52 -16.76
C ARG A 184 12.53 -6.79 -15.44
N LEU A 185 12.28 -5.75 -14.65
CA LEU A 185 11.67 -5.88 -13.33
C LEU A 185 10.19 -6.28 -13.38
N VAL A 186 9.47 -5.95 -14.45
CA VAL A 186 8.06 -6.35 -14.61
C VAL A 186 7.84 -7.48 -15.60
N GLU A 187 8.91 -8.07 -16.12
CA GLU A 187 8.85 -9.18 -17.08
C GLU A 187 8.08 -10.38 -16.52
N GLY A 188 7.18 -10.93 -17.33
CA GLY A 188 6.36 -12.10 -16.99
C GLY A 188 5.29 -11.82 -15.94
N ALA A 189 4.93 -10.56 -15.70
CA ALA A 189 3.82 -10.21 -14.82
C ALA A 189 2.49 -10.32 -15.56
N ASP A 190 1.47 -10.85 -14.90
CA ASP A 190 0.08 -10.81 -15.36
C ASP A 190 -0.61 -9.49 -14.96
N ALA A 191 -0.13 -8.87 -13.90
CA ALA A 191 -0.54 -7.53 -13.47
C ALA A 191 0.56 -6.83 -12.66
N VAL A 192 0.52 -5.49 -12.67
CA VAL A 192 1.42 -4.63 -11.88
C VAL A 192 0.59 -3.70 -11.00
N ILE A 193 0.99 -3.55 -9.74
CA ILE A 193 0.47 -2.52 -8.84
C ILE A 193 1.60 -1.56 -8.49
N ASP A 194 1.42 -0.32 -8.89
CA ASP A 194 2.38 0.76 -8.69
C ASP A 194 2.07 1.54 -7.41
N CYS A 195 2.88 1.33 -6.38
CA CYS A 195 2.82 2.02 -5.09
C CYS A 195 3.99 2.98 -4.85
N ILE A 196 4.74 3.34 -5.91
CA ILE A 196 5.89 4.24 -5.86
C ILE A 196 5.44 5.67 -5.55
N ASP A 197 6.21 6.41 -4.78
CA ASP A 197 6.02 7.85 -4.53
C ASP A 197 7.01 8.74 -5.30
N ASP A 198 8.05 8.17 -5.92
CA ASP A 198 8.93 8.90 -6.84
C ASP A 198 8.28 9.11 -8.20
N VAL A 199 8.18 10.38 -8.61
CA VAL A 199 7.53 10.78 -9.85
C VAL A 199 8.23 10.22 -11.09
N LYS A 200 9.58 10.13 -11.07
CA LYS A 200 10.37 9.70 -12.22
C LYS A 200 10.20 8.21 -12.47
N ALA A 201 10.39 7.40 -11.44
CA ALA A 201 10.22 5.95 -11.48
C ALA A 201 8.77 5.57 -11.85
N LYS A 202 7.79 6.16 -11.17
CA LYS A 202 6.35 5.97 -11.45
C LYS A 202 5.98 6.30 -12.90
N THR A 203 6.51 7.40 -13.45
CA THR A 203 6.25 7.80 -14.84
C THR A 203 6.83 6.79 -15.83
N ALA A 204 8.06 6.30 -15.59
CA ALA A 204 8.71 5.30 -16.43
C ALA A 204 7.95 3.97 -16.44
N LEU A 205 7.56 3.50 -15.26
CA LEU A 205 6.77 2.26 -15.09
C LEU A 205 5.43 2.34 -15.85
N ILE A 206 4.68 3.42 -15.65
CA ILE A 206 3.39 3.64 -16.34
C ILE A 206 3.58 3.65 -17.86
N ALA A 207 4.58 4.38 -18.35
CA ALA A 207 4.84 4.47 -19.79
C ALA A 207 5.20 3.11 -20.39
N HIS A 208 5.98 2.30 -19.66
CA HIS A 208 6.33 0.94 -20.07
C HIS A 208 5.09 0.03 -20.10
N CYS A 209 4.34 -0.06 -19.01
CA CYS A 209 3.18 -0.94 -18.91
C CYS A 209 2.10 -0.60 -19.97
N VAL A 210 1.83 0.68 -20.22
CA VAL A 210 0.85 1.10 -21.23
C VAL A 210 1.31 0.70 -22.65
N ARG A 211 2.61 0.85 -22.98
CA ARG A 211 3.16 0.46 -24.29
C ARG A 211 3.11 -1.05 -24.52
N GLN A 212 3.29 -1.83 -23.44
CA GLN A 212 3.25 -3.30 -23.49
C GLN A 212 1.84 -3.86 -23.29
N SER A 213 0.82 -3.01 -23.10
CA SER A 213 -0.55 -3.43 -22.75
C SER A 213 -0.58 -4.32 -21.49
N LEU A 214 0.40 -4.14 -20.60
CA LEU A 214 0.48 -4.87 -19.33
C LEU A 214 -0.53 -4.28 -18.34
N PRO A 215 -1.44 -5.10 -17.77
CA PRO A 215 -2.41 -4.64 -16.78
C PRO A 215 -1.74 -3.92 -15.61
N LEU A 216 -2.17 -2.68 -15.36
CA LEU A 216 -1.58 -1.80 -14.35
C LEU A 216 -2.67 -1.12 -13.52
N VAL A 217 -2.45 -1.06 -12.21
CA VAL A 217 -3.18 -0.19 -11.28
C VAL A 217 -2.18 0.73 -10.58
N VAL A 218 -2.44 2.01 -10.63
CA VAL A 218 -1.56 3.05 -10.07
C VAL A 218 -2.18 3.62 -8.79
N CYS A 219 -1.45 3.56 -7.69
CA CYS A 219 -1.86 4.17 -6.43
C CYS A 219 -1.40 5.63 -6.35
N GLY A 220 -2.30 6.50 -5.90
CA GLY A 220 -2.01 7.90 -5.58
C GLY A 220 -1.31 8.07 -4.24
N GLY A 221 -1.06 9.33 -3.86
CA GLY A 221 -0.46 9.68 -2.59
C GLY A 221 -1.48 9.61 -1.43
N ALA A 222 -1.08 9.00 -0.31
CA ALA A 222 -1.89 8.95 0.92
C ALA A 222 -1.53 10.04 1.95
N GLY A 223 -0.42 10.74 1.76
CA GLY A 223 0.06 11.75 2.70
C GLY A 223 -0.84 12.98 2.79
N GLY A 224 -1.06 13.47 4.01
CA GLY A 224 -1.87 14.66 4.30
C GLY A 224 -3.38 14.46 4.17
N LYS A 225 -3.85 13.24 3.95
CA LYS A 225 -5.26 12.90 3.76
C LYS A 225 -5.79 12.16 4.99
N ARG A 226 -7.09 12.30 5.30
CA ARG A 226 -7.73 11.80 6.52
C ARG A 226 -9.03 11.05 6.29
N ASP A 227 -9.69 11.27 5.15
CA ASP A 227 -11.03 10.75 4.86
C ASP A 227 -10.96 9.60 3.83
N ALA A 228 -10.94 8.36 4.32
CA ALA A 228 -10.91 7.16 3.48
C ALA A 228 -12.22 6.98 2.67
N THR A 229 -13.33 7.62 3.02
CA THR A 229 -14.58 7.56 2.25
C THR A 229 -14.47 8.28 0.90
N ARG A 230 -13.42 9.07 0.70
CA ARG A 230 -13.10 9.75 -0.56
C ARG A 230 -12.22 8.94 -1.50
N LEU A 231 -12.06 7.65 -1.24
CA LEU A 231 -11.42 6.74 -2.20
C LEU A 231 -12.17 6.74 -3.54
N ARG A 232 -11.42 6.83 -4.63
CA ARG A 232 -11.93 6.86 -6.01
C ARG A 232 -11.07 5.99 -6.92
N ARG A 233 -11.72 5.49 -7.97
CA ARG A 233 -11.05 4.93 -9.15
C ARG A 233 -11.37 5.78 -10.35
N ASP A 234 -10.35 6.27 -11.06
CA ASP A 234 -10.50 7.01 -12.30
C ASP A 234 -9.31 6.79 -13.24
N ASP A 235 -9.50 7.15 -14.51
CA ASP A 235 -8.36 7.34 -15.41
C ASP A 235 -7.48 8.48 -14.93
N LEU A 236 -6.16 8.35 -15.04
CA LEU A 236 -5.18 9.36 -14.60
C LEU A 236 -5.50 10.78 -15.14
N ALA A 237 -6.14 10.90 -16.31
CA ALA A 237 -6.56 12.19 -16.84
C ALA A 237 -7.61 12.91 -15.99
N LEU A 238 -8.39 12.16 -15.21
CA LEU A 238 -9.52 12.64 -14.40
C LEU A 238 -9.18 12.82 -12.93
N VAL A 239 -8.06 12.28 -12.47
CA VAL A 239 -7.61 12.36 -11.08
C VAL A 239 -7.53 13.81 -10.60
N ARG A 240 -8.08 14.07 -9.41
CA ARG A 240 -8.09 15.37 -8.73
C ARG A 240 -7.45 15.27 -7.35
N ASN A 241 -7.08 16.40 -6.78
CA ASN A 241 -6.61 16.53 -5.40
C ASN A 241 -5.45 15.56 -5.03
N ASP A 242 -4.68 15.12 -6.03
CA ASP A 242 -3.51 14.30 -5.84
C ASP A 242 -2.28 14.93 -6.50
N PRO A 243 -1.40 15.60 -5.74
CA PRO A 243 -0.23 16.28 -6.26
C PRO A 243 0.79 15.34 -6.93
N LEU A 244 0.92 14.08 -6.44
CA LEU A 244 1.80 13.07 -7.03
C LEU A 244 1.31 12.72 -8.44
N LEU A 245 0.06 12.30 -8.58
CA LEU A 245 -0.52 11.91 -9.86
C LEU A 245 -0.65 13.09 -10.83
N ALA A 246 -0.84 14.31 -10.34
CA ALA A 246 -0.80 15.51 -11.18
C ALA A 246 0.57 15.73 -11.82
N LYS A 247 1.67 15.56 -11.07
CA LYS A 247 3.04 15.64 -11.59
C LYS A 247 3.34 14.52 -12.57
N VAL A 248 2.93 13.29 -12.25
CA VAL A 248 3.07 12.11 -13.13
C VAL A 248 2.34 12.33 -14.45
N ARG A 249 1.08 12.77 -14.43
CA ARG A 249 0.29 13.10 -15.61
C ARG A 249 0.96 14.16 -16.49
N ALA A 250 1.48 15.22 -15.89
CA ALA A 250 2.19 16.28 -16.61
C ALA A 250 3.44 15.72 -17.30
N ARG A 251 4.20 14.88 -16.61
CA ARG A 251 5.43 14.28 -17.13
C ARG A 251 5.17 13.27 -18.25
N LEU A 252 4.16 12.39 -18.11
CA LEU A 252 3.74 11.47 -19.17
C LEU A 252 3.40 12.21 -20.48
N ARG A 253 2.72 13.35 -20.37
CA ARG A 253 2.40 14.18 -21.53
C ARG A 253 3.64 14.83 -22.15
N LYS A 254 4.54 15.35 -21.32
CA LYS A 254 5.74 16.04 -21.75
C LYS A 254 6.79 15.10 -22.34
N ASP A 255 7.10 14.02 -21.62
CA ASP A 255 8.30 13.21 -21.88
C ASP A 255 8.00 11.91 -22.64
N TYR A 256 6.73 11.45 -22.63
CA TYR A 256 6.33 10.15 -23.21
C TYR A 256 5.24 10.24 -24.26
N GLY A 257 4.80 11.45 -24.65
CA GLY A 257 3.84 11.66 -25.72
C GLY A 257 2.40 11.24 -25.42
N PHE A 258 2.04 11.10 -24.13
CA PHE A 258 0.66 10.77 -23.75
C PHE A 258 -0.32 11.87 -24.16
N PRO A 259 -1.59 11.51 -24.47
CA PRO A 259 -2.57 12.47 -25.00
C PRO A 259 -2.83 13.62 -24.02
N ALA A 260 -2.90 14.83 -24.59
CA ALA A 260 -3.25 16.06 -23.89
C ALA A 260 -4.54 16.67 -24.46
N GLY A 261 -5.08 17.68 -23.76
CA GLY A 261 -6.25 18.44 -24.20
C GLY A 261 -7.58 17.78 -23.88
N VAL A 262 -8.63 18.32 -24.53
CA VAL A 262 -10.02 17.96 -24.29
C VAL A 262 -10.63 17.38 -25.55
N ALA A 263 -11.42 16.33 -25.45
CA ALA A 263 -12.23 15.78 -26.53
C ALA A 263 -13.69 15.70 -26.06
N LYS A 264 -14.62 16.28 -26.82
CA LYS A 264 -16.05 16.34 -26.48
C LYS A 264 -16.32 16.87 -25.05
N GLY A 265 -15.62 17.96 -24.65
CA GLY A 265 -15.76 18.58 -23.34
C GLY A 265 -15.14 17.82 -22.14
N LYS A 266 -14.47 16.69 -22.40
CA LYS A 266 -13.81 15.88 -21.34
C LYS A 266 -12.31 15.73 -21.63
N PRO A 267 -11.44 15.61 -20.60
CA PRO A 267 -10.04 15.30 -20.81
C PRO A 267 -9.84 14.02 -21.61
N LYS A 268 -8.88 14.02 -22.56
CA LYS A 268 -8.49 12.80 -23.27
C LYS A 268 -7.93 11.81 -22.27
N ARG A 269 -8.48 10.58 -22.25
CA ARG A 269 -8.04 9.52 -21.34
C ARG A 269 -6.62 9.05 -21.63
N LEU A 270 -5.90 8.71 -20.60
CA LEU A 270 -4.54 8.16 -20.68
C LEU A 270 -4.52 6.62 -20.68
N ARG A 271 -5.65 5.98 -20.41
CA ARG A 271 -5.80 4.52 -20.23
C ARG A 271 -4.94 3.99 -19.09
N VAL A 272 -4.85 4.76 -18.04
CA VAL A 272 -4.12 4.42 -16.81
C VAL A 272 -5.11 4.45 -15.65
N ASP A 273 -5.44 3.28 -15.11
CA ASP A 273 -6.33 3.17 -13.96
C ASP A 273 -5.61 3.57 -12.68
N CYS A 274 -6.17 4.57 -12.01
CA CYS A 274 -5.66 5.07 -10.74
C CYS A 274 -6.64 4.82 -9.62
N VAL A 275 -6.12 4.39 -8.47
CA VAL A 275 -6.79 4.43 -7.17
C VAL A 275 -6.20 5.58 -6.38
N TYR A 276 -7.04 6.49 -5.90
CA TYR A 276 -6.60 7.69 -5.20
C TYR A 276 -7.65 8.17 -4.21
N ILE A 277 -7.26 9.09 -3.35
CA ILE A 277 -8.17 9.72 -2.38
C ILE A 277 -8.44 11.13 -2.88
N ASP A 278 -9.71 11.44 -3.22
CA ASP A 278 -10.14 12.75 -3.72
C ASP A 278 -10.28 13.79 -2.58
N GLU A 279 -9.18 13.99 -1.88
CA GLU A 279 -9.01 14.96 -0.80
C GLU A 279 -7.72 15.74 -1.03
N ALA A 280 -7.80 17.05 -0.95
CA ALA A 280 -6.61 17.89 -0.99
C ALA A 280 -5.76 17.63 0.27
N PRO A 281 -4.45 17.39 0.14
CA PRO A 281 -3.62 17.14 1.31
C PRO A 281 -3.61 18.36 2.24
N ALA A 282 -3.82 18.11 3.54
CA ALA A 282 -3.70 19.14 4.55
C ALA A 282 -2.25 19.66 4.59
N PRO A 283 -2.04 20.97 4.74
CA PRO A 283 -0.69 21.51 4.86
C PRO A 283 0.02 20.90 6.08
N ALA A 284 1.32 20.66 5.92
CA ALA A 284 2.14 20.22 7.04
C ALA A 284 2.12 21.27 8.16
N PRO A 285 2.09 20.84 9.44
CA PRO A 285 2.34 21.77 10.54
C PRO A 285 3.70 22.44 10.33
N THR A 286 3.77 23.75 10.59
CA THR A 286 4.95 24.63 10.38
C THR A 286 6.20 24.25 11.19
N THR A 287 6.16 23.16 11.95
CA THR A 287 7.23 22.72 12.87
C THR A 287 8.17 21.67 12.29
N CYS A 288 8.03 21.28 11.02
CA CYS A 288 8.96 20.31 10.41
C CYS A 288 10.27 21.00 9.98
N ALA A 289 11.40 20.44 10.41
CA ALA A 289 12.74 20.93 10.08
C ALA A 289 12.96 21.01 8.56
N PRO A 290 13.70 22.01 8.05
CA PRO A 290 14.05 22.11 6.65
C PRO A 290 14.96 20.93 6.26
N GLY A 291 14.56 20.13 5.26
CA GLY A 291 15.40 19.05 4.72
C GLY A 291 14.81 17.64 4.76
N ALA A 292 13.59 17.44 5.27
CA ALA A 292 12.92 16.14 5.17
C ALA A 292 12.62 15.81 3.69
N ALA A 293 13.05 14.63 3.25
CA ALA A 293 12.86 14.14 1.88
C ALA A 293 11.40 14.18 1.45
N LEU A 294 11.12 14.38 0.16
CA LEU A 294 9.80 14.52 -0.45
C LEU A 294 8.81 13.37 -0.14
N ALA A 295 9.31 12.19 0.16
CA ALA A 295 8.52 11.03 0.61
C ALA A 295 7.79 11.27 1.94
N CYS A 296 8.34 12.18 2.76
CA CYS A 296 7.74 12.67 4.00
C CYS A 296 7.58 14.19 3.98
N ALA A 297 7.38 14.84 2.83
CA ALA A 297 7.36 16.31 2.65
C ALA A 297 6.48 17.07 3.65
N GLY A 298 6.65 16.80 4.94
CA GLY A 298 5.91 17.36 6.05
C GLY A 298 4.47 16.88 6.18
N TYR A 299 3.97 16.01 5.28
CA TYR A 299 2.64 15.43 5.38
C TYR A 299 2.65 14.20 6.29
N GLY A 300 1.85 14.22 7.35
CA GLY A 300 1.57 13.00 8.12
C GLY A 300 0.82 11.96 7.27
N SER A 301 0.94 10.70 7.64
CA SER A 301 0.16 9.60 7.06
C SER A 301 -0.24 8.63 8.15
N ALA A 302 -1.31 7.88 7.92
CA ALA A 302 -1.82 6.89 8.87
C ALA A 302 -2.25 5.61 8.15
N MET A 303 -2.18 4.49 8.87
CA MET A 303 -2.46 3.15 8.34
C MET A 303 -3.81 3.05 7.63
N HIS A 304 -4.89 3.60 8.22
CA HIS A 304 -6.22 3.49 7.63
C HIS A 304 -6.32 4.13 6.24
N MET A 305 -5.48 5.14 5.94
CA MET A 305 -5.43 5.74 4.60
C MET A 305 -4.63 4.89 3.63
N THR A 306 -3.43 4.48 4.05
CA THR A 306 -2.53 3.70 3.19
C THR A 306 -3.05 2.29 2.93
N ALA A 307 -3.59 1.63 3.95
CA ALA A 307 -4.18 0.31 3.82
C ALA A 307 -5.42 0.33 2.93
N SER A 308 -6.37 1.27 3.15
CA SER A 308 -7.58 1.36 2.33
C SER A 308 -7.26 1.61 0.85
N LEU A 309 -6.25 2.45 0.56
CA LEU A 309 -5.79 2.69 -0.80
C LEU A 309 -5.22 1.41 -1.44
N GLY A 310 -4.38 0.69 -0.72
CA GLY A 310 -3.80 -0.58 -1.18
C GLY A 310 -4.83 -1.68 -1.38
N LEU A 311 -5.76 -1.84 -0.43
CA LEU A 311 -6.82 -2.85 -0.50
C LEU A 311 -7.76 -2.60 -1.69
N MET A 312 -8.10 -1.33 -1.98
CA MET A 312 -8.88 -0.99 -3.16
C MET A 312 -8.13 -1.32 -4.45
N ALA A 313 -6.83 -1.08 -4.51
CA ALA A 313 -6.01 -1.43 -5.68
C ALA A 313 -5.98 -2.95 -5.92
N VAL A 314 -5.85 -3.73 -4.85
CA VAL A 314 -5.93 -5.21 -4.93
C VAL A 314 -7.29 -5.65 -5.44
N GLY A 315 -8.39 -5.11 -4.90
CA GLY A 315 -9.74 -5.45 -5.36
C GLY A 315 -9.92 -5.28 -6.88
N LEU A 316 -9.34 -4.21 -7.46
CA LEU A 316 -9.39 -3.98 -8.91
C LEU A 316 -8.58 -5.00 -9.71
N VAL A 317 -7.42 -5.43 -9.19
CA VAL A 317 -6.60 -6.46 -9.85
C VAL A 317 -7.31 -7.81 -9.79
N LEU A 318 -7.83 -8.20 -8.62
CA LEU A 318 -8.57 -9.44 -8.45
C LEU A 318 -9.81 -9.51 -9.35
N GLU A 319 -10.56 -8.41 -9.44
CA GLU A 319 -11.74 -8.32 -10.33
C GLU A 319 -11.35 -8.55 -11.79
N ARG A 320 -10.30 -7.90 -12.29
CA ARG A 320 -9.82 -8.10 -13.67
C ARG A 320 -9.38 -9.54 -13.91
N MET A 321 -8.52 -10.06 -13.04
CA MET A 321 -8.01 -11.43 -13.17
C MET A 321 -9.11 -12.49 -13.03
N SER A 322 -10.22 -12.16 -12.36
CA SER A 322 -11.39 -13.02 -12.28
C SER A 322 -12.23 -13.01 -13.57
N GLN A 323 -12.19 -11.92 -14.36
CA GLN A 323 -13.01 -11.72 -15.56
C GLN A 323 -12.31 -12.15 -16.87
N ASP A 324 -10.99 -12.25 -16.91
CA ASP A 324 -10.21 -12.55 -18.12
C ASP A 324 -10.47 -13.95 -18.74
N GLY A 325 -11.59 -14.58 -18.42
CA GLY A 325 -12.10 -15.82 -19.05
C GLY A 325 -13.43 -15.67 -19.78
N VAL A 326 -14.01 -14.46 -19.86
CA VAL A 326 -15.37 -14.23 -20.40
C VAL A 326 -15.35 -13.37 -21.67
N GLY A 327 -14.27 -13.36 -22.44
CA GLY A 327 -14.22 -12.51 -23.62
C GLY A 327 -13.06 -12.79 -24.56
N SER A 328 -13.08 -13.91 -25.22
CA SER A 328 -12.33 -14.15 -26.48
C SER A 328 -13.26 -14.66 -27.56
#